data_3a01cc74492adc79a76fc7d379ab0d28
#
_entry.id   3a01cc74492adc79a76fc7d379ab0d28
#
_cell.length_a   1.000
_cell.length_b   1.000
_cell.length_c   1.000
_cell.angle_alpha   90.00
_cell.angle_beta   90.00
_cell.angle_gamma   90.00
#
_symmetry.space_group_name_H-M   'P 1'
#
loop_
_entity.id
_entity.type
_entity.pdbx_description
1 polymer ?
#
loop_
_entity_poly.entity_id
_entity_poly.type
_entity_poly.pdbx_seq_one_letter_code
_entity_poly.pdbx_strand_id
1 'polypeptide(L)'
;MKIFVLIGPPSSGKSALMDYLLLNDSDYLEPIVSYTTRSPKPGEKDGKNYYFITLAQYTDYLVKNEIIEEIKYLENSYGITRTEIKRVQATGRNGLAILNLEGLRILKKVLGPQNIVSIFIYRDLREILENLKKSCSGDEYEKRVTTVKEEMKDIGTSDYVVYNIGSLADAYQQMHSIIRKEINAPPIDRSIEPGQRYRHFKGDLYEVITTALHSENYCPLVVYKNLSTGDVFARPYDMFCGKKELESQNRIVNRFELVEEKEDQSESPDFNDTP
;
A
#
# COMPACT_ATOMS: atom_id res chain seq x y z
N MET A 1 -0.32 11.72 -14.99
CA MET A 1 -0.39 10.50 -14.17
C MET A 1 1.03 10.04 -13.88
N LYS A 2 1.38 9.82 -12.63
CA LYS A 2 2.62 9.13 -12.23
C LYS A 2 2.35 7.63 -12.11
N ILE A 3 3.39 6.81 -12.30
CA ILE A 3 3.34 5.38 -12.03
C ILE A 3 4.45 5.07 -11.01
N PHE A 4 4.05 4.57 -9.86
CA PHE A 4 4.95 4.11 -8.81
C PHE A 4 5.24 2.63 -9.02
N VAL A 5 6.52 2.29 -9.12
CA VAL A 5 6.97 0.92 -9.37
C VAL A 5 7.75 0.42 -8.17
N LEU A 6 7.22 -0.59 -7.51
CA LEU A 6 7.89 -1.28 -6.40
C LEU A 6 8.83 -2.34 -6.97
N ILE A 7 10.08 -2.23 -6.66
CA ILE A 7 11.11 -3.23 -6.99
C ILE A 7 11.79 -3.74 -5.73
N GLY A 8 12.55 -4.81 -5.84
CA GLY A 8 13.30 -5.40 -4.74
C GLY A 8 13.11 -6.91 -4.65
N PRO A 9 13.86 -7.59 -3.79
CA PRO A 9 13.94 -9.05 -3.78
C PRO A 9 12.64 -9.74 -3.39
N PRO A 10 12.47 -11.02 -3.78
CA PRO A 10 11.39 -11.86 -3.26
C PRO A 10 11.34 -11.79 -1.72
N SER A 11 10.15 -11.86 -1.15
CA SER A 11 9.92 -11.79 0.31
C SER A 11 10.32 -10.47 0.99
N SER A 12 10.61 -9.40 0.25
CA SER A 12 10.84 -8.06 0.82
C SER A 12 9.57 -7.36 1.31
N GLY A 13 8.38 -7.91 0.98
CA GLY A 13 7.09 -7.37 1.44
C GLY A 13 6.37 -6.47 0.45
N LYS A 14 6.80 -6.40 -0.82
CA LYS A 14 6.19 -5.56 -1.88
C LYS A 14 4.67 -5.73 -1.99
N SER A 15 4.19 -6.98 -2.07
CA SER A 15 2.76 -7.25 -2.23
C SER A 15 1.95 -6.81 -1.01
N ALA A 16 2.42 -7.13 0.20
CA ALA A 16 1.76 -6.70 1.43
C ALA A 16 1.71 -5.17 1.55
N LEU A 17 2.80 -4.49 1.16
CA LEU A 17 2.87 -3.04 1.17
C LEU A 17 1.96 -2.43 0.09
N MET A 18 1.90 -3.04 -1.10
CA MET A 18 0.98 -2.63 -2.16
C MET A 18 -0.49 -2.74 -1.71
N ASP A 19 -0.88 -3.88 -1.13
CA ASP A 19 -2.23 -4.08 -0.61
C ASP A 19 -2.57 -3.05 0.47
N TYR A 20 -1.62 -2.74 1.35
CA TYR A 20 -1.81 -1.76 2.41
C TYR A 20 -1.95 -0.32 1.86
N LEU A 21 -1.17 0.04 0.84
CA LEU A 21 -1.30 1.31 0.13
C LEU A 21 -2.66 1.43 -0.58
N LEU A 22 -3.05 0.42 -1.33
CA LEU A 22 -4.33 0.43 -2.05
C LEU A 22 -5.54 0.49 -1.11
N LEU A 23 -5.41 -0.06 0.10
CA LEU A 23 -6.45 0.05 1.13
C LEU A 23 -6.60 1.47 1.68
N ASN A 24 -5.47 2.18 1.92
CA ASN A 24 -5.48 3.46 2.61
C ASN A 24 -5.44 4.66 1.65
N ASP A 25 -4.89 4.49 0.45
CA ASP A 25 -4.60 5.54 -0.53
C ASP A 25 -5.37 5.33 -1.84
N SER A 26 -6.50 4.59 -1.81
CA SER A 26 -7.33 4.29 -2.97
C SER A 26 -7.90 5.52 -3.69
N ASP A 27 -7.92 6.68 -3.05
CA ASP A 27 -8.44 7.91 -3.65
C ASP A 27 -7.51 8.45 -4.75
N TYR A 28 -6.23 8.14 -4.71
CA TYR A 28 -5.23 8.61 -5.67
C TYR A 28 -4.30 7.54 -6.24
N LEU A 29 -4.44 6.27 -5.81
CA LEU A 29 -3.71 5.12 -6.34
C LEU A 29 -4.64 4.10 -6.99
N GLU A 30 -4.19 3.54 -8.09
CA GLU A 30 -4.85 2.46 -8.83
C GLU A 30 -3.83 1.36 -9.15
N PRO A 31 -4.10 0.08 -8.88
CA PRO A 31 -3.18 -0.99 -9.22
C PRO A 31 -3.06 -1.14 -10.73
N ILE A 32 -1.84 -1.32 -11.22
CA ILE A 32 -1.56 -1.81 -12.56
C ILE A 32 -1.41 -3.32 -12.46
N VAL A 33 -2.32 -4.06 -13.07
CA VAL A 33 -2.37 -5.52 -13.04
C VAL A 33 -1.65 -6.07 -14.27
N SER A 34 -0.56 -6.80 -14.04
CA SER A 34 0.17 -7.48 -15.12
C SER A 34 -0.60 -8.70 -15.62
N TYR A 35 -0.44 -9.05 -16.89
CA TYR A 35 -0.85 -10.36 -17.38
C TYR A 35 0.22 -11.43 -17.11
N THR A 36 -0.20 -12.70 -17.13
CA THR A 36 0.72 -13.85 -17.16
C THR A 36 0.11 -15.04 -17.92
N THR A 37 0.98 -15.81 -18.59
CA THR A 37 0.59 -17.05 -19.27
C THR A 37 0.59 -18.29 -18.37
N ARG A 38 1.11 -18.17 -17.12
CA ARG A 38 1.04 -19.29 -16.17
C ARG A 38 -0.37 -19.43 -15.57
N SER A 39 -0.67 -20.63 -15.15
CA SER A 39 -1.89 -20.89 -14.37
C SER A 39 -1.87 -20.19 -13.01
N PRO A 40 -3.04 -19.79 -12.47
CA PRO A 40 -3.14 -19.20 -11.14
C PRO A 40 -2.70 -20.18 -10.05
N LYS A 41 -2.06 -19.67 -9.01
CA LYS A 41 -1.75 -20.42 -7.78
C LYS A 41 -2.97 -20.41 -6.84
N PRO A 42 -3.02 -21.34 -5.86
CA PRO A 42 -4.05 -21.30 -4.83
C PRO A 42 -4.15 -19.95 -4.16
N GLY A 43 -5.36 -19.37 -4.11
CA GLY A 43 -5.62 -18.07 -3.51
C GLY A 43 -5.44 -16.85 -4.44
N GLU A 44 -4.83 -17.01 -5.62
CA GLU A 44 -4.75 -15.93 -6.61
C GLU A 44 -6.07 -15.75 -7.34
N LYS A 45 -6.41 -14.49 -7.64
CA LYS A 45 -7.64 -14.08 -8.32
C LYS A 45 -7.31 -13.37 -9.62
N ASP A 46 -8.02 -13.76 -10.70
CA ASP A 46 -7.94 -13.07 -11.99
C ASP A 46 -8.37 -11.61 -11.88
N GLY A 47 -7.65 -10.72 -12.58
CA GLY A 47 -7.88 -9.28 -12.54
C GLY A 47 -7.45 -8.60 -11.23
N LYS A 48 -7.00 -9.35 -10.21
CA LYS A 48 -6.46 -8.79 -8.97
C LYS A 48 -4.95 -9.03 -8.85
N ASN A 49 -4.52 -10.28 -8.91
CA ASN A 49 -3.10 -10.64 -8.80
C ASN A 49 -2.41 -10.57 -10.16
N TYR A 50 -3.07 -11.12 -11.16
CA TYR A 50 -2.70 -11.08 -12.58
C TYR A 50 -3.98 -11.19 -13.42
N TYR A 51 -3.88 -10.80 -14.69
CA TYR A 51 -4.74 -11.31 -15.75
C TYR A 51 -4.13 -12.62 -16.23
N PHE A 52 -4.76 -13.76 -15.91
CA PHE A 52 -4.29 -15.08 -16.32
C PHE A 52 -4.78 -15.39 -17.72
N ILE A 53 -3.89 -15.24 -18.71
CA ILE A 53 -4.24 -15.33 -20.12
C ILE A 53 -3.80 -16.66 -20.75
N THR A 54 -4.57 -17.10 -21.73
CA THR A 54 -4.20 -18.26 -22.57
C THR A 54 -3.14 -17.89 -23.60
N LEU A 55 -2.47 -18.90 -24.19
CA LEU A 55 -1.53 -18.69 -25.29
C LEU A 55 -2.19 -18.03 -26.50
N ALA A 56 -3.47 -18.31 -26.75
CA ALA A 56 -4.22 -17.68 -27.84
C ALA A 56 -4.40 -16.17 -27.58
N GLN A 57 -4.77 -15.79 -26.36
CA GLN A 57 -4.86 -14.37 -25.96
C GLN A 57 -3.50 -13.68 -25.99
N TYR A 58 -2.45 -14.37 -25.56
CA TYR A 58 -1.09 -13.84 -25.66
C TYR A 58 -0.69 -13.56 -27.11
N THR A 59 -0.98 -14.49 -28.03
CA THR A 59 -0.74 -14.29 -29.45
C THR A 59 -1.53 -13.11 -30.02
N ASP A 60 -2.79 -12.95 -29.59
CA ASP A 60 -3.61 -11.81 -29.97
C ASP A 60 -3.00 -10.47 -29.47
N TYR A 61 -2.47 -10.45 -28.25
CA TYR A 61 -1.77 -9.28 -27.72
C TYR A 61 -0.52 -8.91 -28.53
N LEU A 62 0.25 -9.91 -28.98
CA LEU A 62 1.40 -9.69 -29.87
C LEU A 62 0.98 -9.09 -31.21
N VAL A 63 -0.02 -9.70 -31.87
CA VAL A 63 -0.52 -9.25 -33.18
C VAL A 63 -1.07 -7.81 -33.10
N LYS A 64 -1.78 -7.47 -32.03
CA LYS A 64 -2.34 -6.13 -31.82
C LYS A 64 -1.36 -5.10 -31.26
N ASN A 65 -0.10 -5.49 -31.03
CA ASN A 65 0.91 -4.64 -30.38
C ASN A 65 0.43 -4.04 -29.04
N GLU A 66 -0.29 -4.87 -28.26
CA GLU A 66 -0.83 -4.48 -26.96
C GLU A 66 0.21 -4.49 -25.83
N ILE A 67 1.27 -5.29 -25.99
CA ILE A 67 2.29 -5.45 -24.95
C ILE A 67 3.23 -4.24 -24.95
N ILE A 68 3.37 -3.59 -23.81
CA ILE A 68 4.30 -2.46 -23.62
C ILE A 68 5.50 -2.81 -22.75
N GLU A 69 5.35 -3.80 -21.88
CA GLU A 69 6.41 -4.36 -21.06
C GLU A 69 6.20 -5.86 -20.97
N GLU A 70 7.27 -6.63 -21.15
CA GLU A 70 7.24 -8.08 -21.06
C GLU A 70 8.55 -8.63 -20.52
N ILE A 71 8.41 -9.60 -19.64
CA ILE A 71 9.49 -10.42 -19.10
C ILE A 71 9.13 -11.89 -19.23
N LYS A 72 10.10 -12.69 -19.64
CA LYS A 72 9.98 -14.15 -19.65
C LYS A 72 10.65 -14.73 -18.40
N TYR A 73 9.91 -15.54 -17.66
CA TYR A 73 10.39 -16.24 -16.49
C TYR A 73 9.83 -17.65 -16.44
N LEU A 74 10.70 -18.66 -16.35
CA LEU A 74 10.33 -20.09 -16.30
C LEU A 74 9.26 -20.45 -17.35
N GLU A 75 9.54 -20.25 -18.63
CA GLU A 75 8.67 -20.54 -19.79
C GLU A 75 7.33 -19.77 -19.83
N ASN A 76 7.09 -18.89 -18.87
CA ASN A 76 5.90 -18.05 -18.85
C ASN A 76 6.24 -16.58 -19.16
N SER A 77 5.29 -15.91 -19.80
CA SER A 77 5.36 -14.47 -20.03
C SER A 77 4.60 -13.73 -18.93
N TYR A 78 5.15 -12.59 -18.55
CA TYR A 78 4.55 -11.61 -17.63
C TYR A 78 4.70 -10.24 -18.26
N GLY A 79 3.69 -9.39 -18.14
CA GLY A 79 3.82 -8.07 -18.74
C GLY A 79 2.62 -7.17 -18.51
N ILE A 80 2.74 -5.94 -19.03
CA ILE A 80 1.72 -4.91 -18.93
C ILE A 80 1.23 -4.57 -20.34
N THR A 81 -0.08 -4.45 -20.50
CA THR A 81 -0.72 -4.07 -21.76
C THR A 81 -0.98 -2.58 -21.86
N ARG A 82 -1.12 -2.06 -23.09
CA ARG A 82 -1.58 -0.69 -23.37
C ARG A 82 -2.98 -0.45 -22.83
N THR A 83 -3.84 -1.45 -22.93
CA THR A 83 -5.21 -1.42 -22.40
C THR A 83 -5.21 -1.22 -20.89
N GLU A 84 -4.32 -1.90 -20.16
CA GLU A 84 -4.23 -1.74 -18.70
C GLU A 84 -3.76 -0.33 -18.30
N ILE A 85 -2.75 0.22 -18.98
CA ILE A 85 -2.32 1.60 -18.73
C ILE A 85 -3.46 2.59 -19.02
N LYS A 86 -4.21 2.40 -20.12
CA LYS A 86 -5.38 3.24 -20.43
C LYS A 86 -6.47 3.11 -19.37
N ARG A 87 -6.71 1.89 -18.85
CA ARG A 87 -7.66 1.65 -17.78
C ARG A 87 -7.31 2.50 -16.55
N VAL A 88 -6.05 2.43 -16.12
CA VAL A 88 -5.58 3.22 -14.97
C VAL A 88 -5.67 4.73 -15.25
N GLN A 89 -5.27 5.18 -16.44
CA GLN A 89 -5.37 6.59 -16.84
C GLN A 89 -6.84 7.10 -16.80
N ALA A 90 -7.80 6.27 -17.21
CA ALA A 90 -9.21 6.63 -17.21
C ALA A 90 -9.79 6.83 -15.80
N THR A 91 -9.16 6.28 -14.76
CA THR A 91 -9.57 6.52 -13.35
C THR A 91 -9.18 7.90 -12.83
N GLY A 92 -8.28 8.61 -13.52
CA GLY A 92 -7.69 9.86 -13.04
C GLY A 92 -6.67 9.69 -11.90
N ARG A 93 -6.41 8.45 -11.47
CA ARG A 93 -5.48 8.13 -10.38
C ARG A 93 -4.07 7.84 -10.90
N ASN A 94 -3.12 7.69 -9.97
CA ASN A 94 -1.76 7.31 -10.27
C ASN A 94 -1.61 5.78 -10.21
N GLY A 95 -0.78 5.23 -11.10
CA GLY A 95 -0.57 3.79 -11.17
C GLY A 95 0.37 3.28 -10.06
N LEU A 96 0.10 2.07 -9.54
CA LEU A 96 0.98 1.35 -8.63
C LEU A 96 1.24 -0.05 -9.18
N ALA A 97 2.51 -0.41 -9.40
CA ALA A 97 2.92 -1.69 -10.00
C ALA A 97 4.05 -2.34 -9.19
N ILE A 98 4.16 -3.67 -9.29
CA ILE A 98 5.33 -4.44 -8.84
C ILE A 98 6.01 -5.00 -10.08
N LEU A 99 7.28 -4.62 -10.30
CA LEU A 99 8.10 -5.11 -11.40
C LEU A 99 9.47 -5.55 -10.89
N ASN A 100 10.23 -6.24 -11.73
CA ASN A 100 11.67 -6.36 -11.55
C ASN A 100 12.41 -5.20 -12.23
N LEU A 101 13.73 -5.15 -12.13
CA LEU A 101 14.53 -4.06 -12.68
C LEU A 101 14.44 -3.97 -14.22
N GLU A 102 14.34 -5.10 -14.91
CA GLU A 102 14.23 -5.15 -16.37
C GLU A 102 12.90 -4.54 -16.83
N GLY A 103 11.77 -4.96 -16.22
CA GLY A 103 10.45 -4.39 -16.49
C GLY A 103 10.38 -2.90 -16.20
N LEU A 104 11.00 -2.45 -15.10
CA LEU A 104 11.13 -1.04 -14.77
C LEU A 104 11.85 -0.27 -15.90
N ARG A 105 12.97 -0.81 -16.42
CA ARG A 105 13.73 -0.17 -17.51
C ARG A 105 12.91 -0.09 -18.79
N ILE A 106 12.19 -1.15 -19.13
CA ILE A 106 11.31 -1.16 -20.31
C ILE A 106 10.20 -0.13 -20.13
N LEU A 107 9.55 -0.10 -18.97
CA LEU A 107 8.46 0.82 -18.69
C LEU A 107 8.92 2.29 -18.73
N LYS A 108 10.09 2.61 -18.14
CA LYS A 108 10.72 3.94 -18.23
C LYS A 108 11.00 4.35 -19.69
N LYS A 109 11.45 3.40 -20.52
CA LYS A 109 11.73 3.65 -21.97
C LYS A 109 10.45 3.92 -22.74
N VAL A 110 9.36 3.20 -22.47
CA VAL A 110 8.11 3.29 -23.26
C VAL A 110 7.24 4.47 -22.81
N LEU A 111 7.11 4.72 -21.52
CA LEU A 111 6.21 5.74 -20.96
C LEU A 111 6.91 7.04 -20.58
N GLY A 112 8.23 7.10 -20.69
CA GLY A 112 9.06 8.22 -20.29
C GLY A 112 9.46 8.19 -18.81
N PRO A 113 10.74 8.40 -18.49
CA PRO A 113 11.28 8.26 -17.13
C PRO A 113 10.64 9.27 -16.15
N GLN A 114 10.22 10.44 -16.61
CA GLN A 114 9.59 11.48 -15.80
C GLN A 114 8.20 11.07 -15.24
N ASN A 115 7.58 10.07 -15.85
CA ASN A 115 6.27 9.56 -15.42
C ASN A 115 6.38 8.38 -14.44
N ILE A 116 7.58 7.83 -14.27
CA ILE A 116 7.83 6.61 -13.48
C ILE A 116 8.65 6.96 -12.26
N VAL A 117 8.16 6.58 -11.09
CA VAL A 117 8.87 6.69 -9.81
C VAL A 117 9.19 5.29 -9.31
N SER A 118 10.46 4.94 -9.28
CA SER A 118 10.91 3.63 -8.83
C SER A 118 11.27 3.65 -7.34
N ILE A 119 10.75 2.66 -6.61
CA ILE A 119 10.91 2.56 -5.17
C ILE A 119 11.41 1.16 -4.82
N PHE A 120 12.62 1.07 -4.28
CA PHE A 120 13.18 -0.19 -3.83
C PHE A 120 12.68 -0.52 -2.43
N ILE A 121 12.09 -1.69 -2.25
CA ILE A 121 11.65 -2.18 -0.94
C ILE A 121 12.76 -3.03 -0.34
N TYR A 122 13.49 -2.41 0.60
CA TYR A 122 14.56 -3.05 1.34
C TYR A 122 13.99 -3.83 2.53
N ARG A 123 14.50 -5.04 2.74
CA ARG A 123 14.32 -5.82 3.96
C ARG A 123 15.64 -6.47 4.33
N ASP A 124 15.86 -6.74 5.62
CA ASP A 124 17.08 -7.42 6.06
C ASP A 124 17.23 -8.79 5.37
N LEU A 125 18.42 -9.06 4.87
CA LEU A 125 18.71 -10.29 4.12
C LEU A 125 18.44 -11.55 4.94
N ARG A 126 18.69 -11.52 6.26
CA ARG A 126 18.46 -12.67 7.15
C ARG A 126 16.95 -12.98 7.21
N GLU A 127 16.12 -11.95 7.38
CA GLU A 127 14.65 -12.10 7.40
C GLU A 127 14.11 -12.62 6.07
N ILE A 128 14.64 -12.14 4.95
CA ILE A 128 14.29 -12.64 3.61
C ILE A 128 14.62 -14.12 3.51
N LEU A 129 15.83 -14.53 3.89
CA LEU A 129 16.28 -15.92 3.80
C LEU A 129 15.49 -16.84 4.75
N GLU A 130 15.14 -16.38 5.94
CA GLU A 130 14.28 -17.11 6.86
C GLU A 130 12.86 -17.32 6.29
N ASN A 131 12.28 -16.31 5.65
CA ASN A 131 10.98 -16.43 5.01
C ASN A 131 11.02 -17.37 3.79
N LEU A 132 12.10 -17.33 3.01
CA LEU A 132 12.28 -18.25 1.89
C LEU A 132 12.39 -19.71 2.37
N LYS A 133 13.09 -19.99 3.44
CA LYS A 133 13.19 -21.35 4.03
C LYS A 133 11.83 -21.91 4.44
N LYS A 134 10.88 -21.04 4.83
CA LYS A 134 9.51 -21.47 5.19
C LYS A 134 8.65 -21.76 3.96
N SER A 135 8.97 -21.19 2.79
CA SER A 135 8.13 -21.24 1.59
C SER A 135 8.65 -22.17 0.49
N CYS A 136 9.92 -22.52 0.50
CA CYS A 136 10.54 -23.41 -0.49
C CYS A 136 11.75 -24.14 0.08
N SER A 137 12.17 -25.23 -0.57
CA SER A 137 13.31 -26.06 -0.15
C SER A 137 14.10 -26.57 -1.35
N GLY A 138 15.28 -27.14 -1.11
CA GLY A 138 16.13 -27.76 -2.14
C GLY A 138 16.59 -26.77 -3.22
N ASP A 139 16.59 -27.22 -4.46
CA ASP A 139 17.09 -26.44 -5.62
C ASP A 139 16.30 -25.13 -5.83
N GLU A 140 15.02 -25.12 -5.48
CA GLU A 140 14.21 -23.90 -5.58
C GLU A 140 14.69 -22.83 -4.60
N TYR A 141 15.04 -23.22 -3.38
CA TYR A 141 15.59 -22.31 -2.37
C TYR A 141 16.90 -21.68 -2.85
N GLU A 142 17.85 -22.49 -3.35
CA GLU A 142 19.16 -22.01 -3.82
C GLU A 142 19.00 -21.02 -4.99
N LYS A 143 18.12 -21.30 -5.95
CA LYS A 143 17.81 -20.40 -7.05
C LYS A 143 17.25 -19.07 -6.55
N ARG A 144 16.32 -19.11 -5.59
CA ARG A 144 15.73 -17.90 -5.02
C ARG A 144 16.72 -17.08 -4.19
N VAL A 145 17.62 -17.74 -3.44
CA VAL A 145 18.71 -17.06 -2.72
C VAL A 145 19.63 -16.31 -3.68
N THR A 146 19.98 -16.92 -4.80
CA THR A 146 20.78 -16.28 -5.85
C THR A 146 20.08 -15.03 -6.39
N THR A 147 18.80 -15.16 -6.75
CA THR A 147 17.98 -14.02 -7.21
C THR A 147 17.93 -12.90 -6.18
N VAL A 148 17.73 -13.23 -4.89
CA VAL A 148 17.72 -12.22 -3.82
C VAL A 148 19.04 -11.46 -3.75
N LYS A 149 20.18 -12.16 -3.78
CA LYS A 149 21.51 -11.53 -3.73
C LYS A 149 21.78 -10.64 -4.94
N GLU A 150 21.27 -10.99 -6.10
CA GLU A 150 21.37 -10.20 -7.32
C GLU A 150 20.49 -8.94 -7.23
N GLU A 151 19.22 -9.11 -6.91
CA GLU A 151 18.29 -7.98 -6.82
C GLU A 151 18.62 -7.01 -5.67
N MET A 152 19.28 -7.46 -4.60
CA MET A 152 19.77 -6.57 -3.54
C MET A 152 20.82 -5.57 -4.04
N LYS A 153 21.55 -5.88 -5.11
CA LYS A 153 22.53 -4.94 -5.72
C LYS A 153 21.86 -3.77 -6.41
N ASP A 154 20.58 -3.91 -6.75
CA ASP A 154 19.83 -2.91 -7.50
C ASP A 154 19.32 -1.74 -6.64
N ILE A 155 19.57 -1.77 -5.33
CA ILE A 155 19.11 -0.75 -4.37
C ILE A 155 19.50 0.68 -4.80
N GLY A 156 20.70 0.87 -5.37
CA GLY A 156 21.19 2.16 -5.83
C GLY A 156 20.62 2.64 -7.19
N THR A 157 19.77 1.83 -7.84
CA THR A 157 19.23 2.16 -9.17
C THR A 157 17.83 2.78 -9.12
N SER A 158 17.23 2.87 -7.92
CA SER A 158 15.90 3.38 -7.69
C SER A 158 15.90 4.86 -7.32
N ASP A 159 14.79 5.53 -7.60
CA ASP A 159 14.62 6.94 -7.22
C ASP A 159 14.47 7.09 -5.69
N TYR A 160 13.93 6.06 -5.02
CA TYR A 160 13.75 5.99 -3.56
C TYR A 160 14.01 4.59 -3.03
N VAL A 161 14.35 4.52 -1.73
CA VAL A 161 14.44 3.27 -0.96
C VAL A 161 13.48 3.38 0.23
N VAL A 162 12.67 2.34 0.43
CA VAL A 162 11.79 2.18 1.59
C VAL A 162 12.31 1.00 2.41
N TYR A 163 12.55 1.24 3.68
CA TYR A 163 13.05 0.24 4.62
C TYR A 163 11.88 -0.46 5.30
N ASN A 164 11.59 -1.68 4.87
CA ASN A 164 10.59 -2.56 5.49
C ASN A 164 11.25 -3.38 6.62
N ILE A 165 11.77 -2.65 7.63
CA ILE A 165 12.39 -3.18 8.85
C ILE A 165 11.45 -2.83 10.00
N GLY A 166 11.03 -3.82 10.78
CA GLY A 166 10.05 -3.62 11.84
C GLY A 166 8.61 -3.82 11.37
N SER A 167 7.76 -2.83 11.46
CA SER A 167 6.33 -2.98 11.11
C SER A 167 6.05 -2.59 9.65
N LEU A 168 5.05 -3.26 9.05
CA LEU A 168 4.53 -2.88 7.73
C LEU A 168 4.00 -1.44 7.74
N ALA A 169 3.54 -0.97 8.88
CA ALA A 169 3.04 0.39 9.07
C ALA A 169 4.14 1.44 8.88
N ASP A 170 5.35 1.18 9.35
CA ASP A 170 6.48 2.11 9.18
C ASP A 170 6.91 2.20 7.70
N ALA A 171 6.93 1.06 7.01
CA ALA A 171 7.20 1.02 5.57
C ALA A 171 6.10 1.76 4.79
N TYR A 172 4.83 1.62 5.18
CA TYR A 172 3.73 2.36 4.59
C TYR A 172 3.92 3.88 4.74
N GLN A 173 4.29 4.37 5.92
CA GLN A 173 4.48 5.81 6.14
C GLN A 173 5.57 6.39 5.25
N GLN A 174 6.68 5.68 5.07
CA GLN A 174 7.74 6.07 4.14
C GLN A 174 7.18 6.16 2.71
N MET A 175 6.48 5.11 2.25
CA MET A 175 5.85 5.06 0.93
C MET A 175 4.84 6.18 0.72
N HIS A 176 3.93 6.37 1.68
CA HIS A 176 2.90 7.39 1.63
C HIS A 176 3.51 8.79 1.48
N SER A 177 4.55 9.09 2.27
CA SER A 177 5.28 10.36 2.19
C SER A 177 5.92 10.59 0.82
N ILE A 178 6.55 9.56 0.25
CA ILE A 178 7.14 9.61 -1.09
C ILE A 178 6.06 9.87 -2.15
N ILE A 179 4.98 9.09 -2.12
CA ILE A 179 3.89 9.20 -3.10
C ILE A 179 3.29 10.61 -3.06
N ARG A 180 2.95 11.10 -1.87
CA ARG A 180 2.36 12.44 -1.72
C ARG A 180 3.29 13.54 -2.23
N LYS A 181 4.57 13.46 -1.95
CA LYS A 181 5.58 14.38 -2.49
C LYS A 181 5.61 14.36 -4.02
N GLU A 182 5.62 13.19 -4.62
CA GLU A 182 5.74 13.02 -6.08
C GLU A 182 4.50 13.46 -6.85
N ILE A 183 3.32 13.36 -6.26
CA ILE A 183 2.07 13.83 -6.88
C ILE A 183 1.73 15.27 -6.50
N ASN A 184 2.59 15.96 -5.75
CA ASN A 184 2.32 17.30 -5.20
C ASN A 184 0.94 17.38 -4.53
N ALA A 185 0.58 16.33 -3.76
CA ALA A 185 -0.70 16.29 -3.09
C ALA A 185 -0.82 17.42 -2.06
N PRO A 186 -1.99 18.08 -1.97
CA PRO A 186 -2.20 19.09 -0.93
C PRO A 186 -2.01 18.44 0.46
N PRO A 187 -1.68 19.25 1.49
CA PRO A 187 -1.67 18.77 2.87
C PRO A 187 -2.99 18.05 3.18
N ILE A 188 -2.94 17.01 4.00
CA ILE A 188 -4.16 16.34 4.46
C ILE A 188 -4.89 17.33 5.35
N ASP A 189 -5.95 17.92 4.81
CA ASP A 189 -6.84 18.78 5.57
C ASP A 189 -7.81 17.91 6.36
N ARG A 190 -7.35 17.47 7.52
CA ARG A 190 -8.17 16.76 8.51
C ARG A 190 -7.88 17.42 9.84
N SER A 191 -8.78 18.27 10.28
CA SER A 191 -8.72 18.91 11.59
C SER A 191 -9.02 17.89 12.70
N ILE A 192 -7.99 17.12 13.09
CA ILE A 192 -8.05 16.34 14.33
C ILE A 192 -7.60 17.26 15.44
N GLU A 193 -8.54 17.56 16.33
CA GLU A 193 -8.33 18.51 17.41
C GLU A 193 -8.30 17.82 18.78
N PRO A 194 -7.51 18.36 19.74
CA PRO A 194 -7.54 17.90 21.11
C PRO A 194 -8.97 17.90 21.70
N GLY A 195 -9.29 16.88 22.44
CA GLY A 195 -10.63 16.69 23.05
C GLY A 195 -11.62 15.95 22.16
N GLN A 196 -11.41 15.86 20.86
CA GLN A 196 -12.28 15.06 19.99
C GLN A 196 -12.28 13.59 20.40
N ARG A 197 -13.44 12.95 20.35
CA ARG A 197 -13.62 11.54 20.67
C ARG A 197 -13.84 10.72 19.41
N TYR A 198 -13.19 9.58 19.35
CA TYR A 198 -13.25 8.67 18.22
C TYR A 198 -13.57 7.25 18.69
N ARG A 199 -14.40 6.56 17.95
CA ARG A 199 -14.67 5.14 18.11
C ARG A 199 -13.78 4.33 17.18
N HIS A 200 -12.96 3.45 17.73
CA HIS A 200 -12.20 2.49 16.94
C HIS A 200 -13.13 1.41 16.38
N PHE A 201 -12.83 0.85 15.22
CA PHE A 201 -13.66 -0.17 14.58
C PHE A 201 -13.91 -1.43 15.44
N LYS A 202 -13.10 -1.65 16.48
CA LYS A 202 -13.30 -2.72 17.49
C LYS A 202 -14.25 -2.34 18.61
N GLY A 203 -14.72 -1.10 18.67
CA GLY A 203 -15.72 -0.62 19.62
C GLY A 203 -15.21 0.33 20.70
N ASP A 204 -13.93 0.29 21.05
CA ASP A 204 -13.35 1.14 22.09
C ASP A 204 -13.41 2.62 21.74
N LEU A 205 -13.59 3.46 22.77
CA LEU A 205 -13.59 4.91 22.67
C LEU A 205 -12.24 5.50 23.07
N TYR A 206 -11.82 6.49 22.32
CA TYR A 206 -10.56 7.20 22.50
C TYR A 206 -10.79 8.70 22.44
N GLU A 207 -9.99 9.46 23.17
CA GLU A 207 -9.96 10.91 23.14
C GLU A 207 -8.60 11.39 22.64
N VAL A 208 -8.59 12.33 21.70
CA VAL A 208 -7.37 12.94 21.18
C VAL A 208 -6.79 13.87 22.24
N ILE A 209 -5.53 13.65 22.57
CA ILE A 209 -4.78 14.52 23.51
C ILE A 209 -4.16 15.67 22.71
N THR A 210 -3.47 15.35 21.60
CA THR A 210 -2.79 16.34 20.75
C THR A 210 -2.37 15.68 19.44
N THR A 211 -1.92 16.50 18.49
CA THR A 211 -1.10 16.07 17.38
C THR A 211 0.36 16.40 17.63
N ALA A 212 1.29 15.57 17.15
CA ALA A 212 2.72 15.72 17.34
C ALA A 212 3.49 15.43 16.05
N LEU A 213 4.75 15.78 15.98
CA LEU A 213 5.67 15.35 14.92
C LEU A 213 6.62 14.29 15.48
N HIS A 214 6.82 13.24 14.72
CA HIS A 214 7.85 12.25 15.04
C HIS A 214 9.25 12.90 14.91
N SER A 215 10.08 12.78 15.95
CA SER A 215 11.35 13.50 16.05
C SER A 215 12.37 13.23 14.95
N GLU A 216 12.34 12.03 14.35
CA GLU A 216 13.33 11.62 13.37
C GLU A 216 12.89 11.84 11.92
N ASN A 217 11.63 11.57 11.60
CA ASN A 217 11.13 11.61 10.22
C ASN A 217 10.05 12.68 9.97
N TYR A 218 9.72 13.48 11.00
CA TYR A 218 8.71 14.54 10.96
C TYR A 218 7.32 14.09 10.52
N CYS A 219 7.04 12.78 10.60
CA CYS A 219 5.70 12.24 10.31
C CYS A 219 4.71 12.77 11.35
N PRO A 220 3.55 13.35 10.93
CA PRO A 220 2.54 13.79 11.87
C PRO A 220 1.90 12.59 12.59
N LEU A 221 1.78 12.70 13.91
CA LEU A 221 1.19 11.69 14.78
C LEU A 221 -0.08 12.24 15.43
N VAL A 222 -1.05 11.37 15.69
CA VAL A 222 -2.16 11.62 16.62
C VAL A 222 -1.82 10.94 17.94
N VAL A 223 -1.81 11.71 19.02
CA VAL A 223 -1.65 11.20 20.39
C VAL A 223 -3.03 11.13 21.02
N TYR A 224 -3.44 9.95 21.47
CA TYR A 224 -4.80 9.72 21.93
C TYR A 224 -4.82 8.72 23.10
N LYS A 225 -5.85 8.81 23.95
CA LYS A 225 -6.02 8.03 25.16
C LYS A 225 -7.23 7.12 25.04
N ASN A 226 -7.10 5.86 25.41
CA ASN A 226 -8.23 4.97 25.61
C ASN A 226 -9.01 5.41 26.83
N LEU A 227 -10.31 5.66 26.67
CA LEU A 227 -11.15 6.18 27.76
C LEU A 227 -11.48 5.12 28.82
N SER A 228 -11.36 3.83 28.48
CA SER A 228 -11.64 2.73 29.42
C SER A 228 -10.41 2.33 30.22
N THR A 229 -9.22 2.22 29.57
CA THR A 229 -7.99 1.75 30.23
C THR A 229 -7.09 2.89 30.71
N GLY A 230 -7.23 4.07 30.12
CA GLY A 230 -6.36 5.22 30.39
C GLY A 230 -5.03 5.17 29.64
N ASP A 231 -4.76 4.13 28.86
CA ASP A 231 -3.54 4.02 28.08
C ASP A 231 -3.44 5.09 27.00
N VAL A 232 -2.23 5.64 26.83
CA VAL A 232 -1.95 6.66 25.81
C VAL A 232 -1.17 6.05 24.66
N PHE A 233 -1.60 6.36 23.45
CA PHE A 233 -1.01 5.88 22.21
C PHE A 233 -0.59 7.06 21.32
N ALA A 234 0.43 6.83 20.49
CA ALA A 234 0.78 7.69 19.37
C ALA A 234 0.68 6.88 18.09
N ARG A 235 -0.01 7.40 17.09
CA ARG A 235 -0.20 6.75 15.80
C ARG A 235 0.03 7.75 14.67
N PRO A 236 0.70 7.33 13.56
CA PRO A 236 0.76 8.16 12.37
C PRO A 236 -0.62 8.67 11.96
N TYR A 237 -0.69 9.96 11.60
CA TYR A 237 -1.94 10.67 11.33
C TYR A 237 -2.79 9.96 10.28
N ASP A 238 -2.16 9.58 9.15
CA ASP A 238 -2.84 8.88 8.05
C ASP A 238 -3.32 7.49 8.45
N MET A 239 -2.61 6.82 9.34
CA MET A 239 -3.07 5.55 9.89
C MET A 239 -4.24 5.70 10.87
N PHE A 240 -4.29 6.81 11.60
CA PHE A 240 -5.43 7.12 12.46
C PHE A 240 -6.68 7.35 11.62
N CYS A 241 -6.57 8.14 10.57
CA CYS A 241 -7.63 8.44 9.60
C CYS A 241 -7.88 7.33 8.56
N GLY A 242 -7.04 6.29 8.53
CA GLY A 242 -7.06 5.25 7.50
C GLY A 242 -8.19 4.24 7.64
N LYS A 243 -8.30 3.39 6.63
CA LYS A 243 -9.29 2.32 6.55
C LYS A 243 -8.73 0.99 7.04
N LYS A 244 -9.60 0.07 7.41
CA LYS A 244 -9.28 -1.31 7.78
C LYS A 244 -10.20 -2.27 7.02
N GLU A 245 -9.62 -3.25 6.35
CA GLU A 245 -10.35 -4.36 5.77
C GLU A 245 -10.66 -5.39 6.87
N LEU A 246 -11.92 -5.77 6.97
CA LEU A 246 -12.41 -6.83 7.83
C LEU A 246 -12.62 -8.07 6.97
N GLU A 247 -11.59 -8.91 6.84
CA GLU A 247 -11.57 -10.09 5.98
C GLU A 247 -12.76 -11.02 6.23
N SER A 248 -13.13 -11.22 7.50
CA SER A 248 -14.28 -12.07 7.89
C SER A 248 -15.63 -11.56 7.38
N GLN A 249 -15.75 -10.27 7.04
CA GLN A 249 -16.99 -9.62 6.61
C GLN A 249 -16.92 -9.07 5.18
N ASN A 250 -15.78 -9.22 4.50
CA ASN A 250 -15.49 -8.62 3.19
C ASN A 250 -15.89 -7.12 3.12
N ARG A 251 -15.60 -6.39 4.20
CA ARG A 251 -16.01 -4.99 4.40
C ARG A 251 -14.81 -4.12 4.76
N ILE A 252 -14.76 -2.93 4.15
CA ILE A 252 -13.80 -1.88 4.48
C ILE A 252 -14.48 -0.88 5.40
N VAL A 253 -13.85 -0.58 6.54
CA VAL A 253 -14.34 0.37 7.54
C VAL A 253 -13.28 1.42 7.86
N ASN A 254 -13.70 2.59 8.34
CA ASN A 254 -12.77 3.55 8.92
C ASN A 254 -12.14 2.95 10.18
N ARG A 255 -10.86 3.16 10.36
CA ARG A 255 -10.17 2.68 11.57
C ARG A 255 -10.68 3.38 12.82
N PHE A 256 -10.94 4.68 12.72
CA PHE A 256 -11.54 5.51 13.74
C PHE A 256 -12.65 6.36 13.11
N GLU A 257 -13.76 6.50 13.82
CA GLU A 257 -14.90 7.34 13.42
C GLU A 257 -15.12 8.40 14.51
N LEU A 258 -15.24 9.66 14.09
CA LEU A 258 -15.54 10.76 14.99
C LEU A 258 -16.92 10.52 15.64
N VAL A 259 -16.96 10.65 16.96
CA VAL A 259 -18.20 10.60 17.73
C VAL A 259 -18.63 12.04 17.95
N GLU A 260 -19.71 12.45 17.28
CA GLU A 260 -20.33 13.74 17.54
C GLU A 260 -20.95 13.75 18.93
N GLU A 261 -20.59 14.72 19.76
CA GLU A 261 -21.31 14.97 21.02
C GLU A 261 -22.73 15.41 20.65
N LYS A 262 -23.73 14.55 20.89
CA LYS A 262 -25.09 15.03 21.01
C LYS A 262 -25.09 15.95 22.22
N GLU A 263 -25.46 17.21 22.02
CA GLU A 263 -25.75 18.12 23.12
C GLU A 263 -26.71 17.43 24.07
N ASP A 264 -26.19 17.11 25.25
CA ASP A 264 -26.99 16.60 26.37
C ASP A 264 -27.81 17.80 26.87
N GLN A 265 -28.93 18.05 26.19
CA GLN A 265 -29.98 18.90 26.74
C GLN A 265 -30.65 18.07 27.83
N SER A 266 -29.99 17.93 28.96
CA SER A 266 -30.66 17.59 30.21
C SER A 266 -31.48 18.81 30.59
N GLU A 267 -32.77 18.72 30.36
CA GLU A 267 -33.79 19.55 30.99
C GLU A 267 -33.49 19.63 32.49
N SER A 268 -33.17 20.82 32.96
CA SER A 268 -33.23 21.16 34.38
C SER A 268 -34.68 21.05 34.85
N PRO A 269 -34.99 20.29 35.88
CA PRO A 269 -36.33 20.32 36.43
C PRO A 269 -36.60 21.69 37.05
N ASP A 270 -37.58 22.40 36.50
CA ASP A 270 -38.18 23.57 37.10
C ASP A 270 -38.72 23.21 38.52
N PHE A 271 -38.00 23.65 39.51
CA PHE A 271 -38.53 23.79 40.88
C PHE A 271 -39.21 25.17 41.00
N ASN A 272 -40.48 25.24 40.61
CA ASN A 272 -41.38 26.29 41.05
C ASN A 272 -42.69 25.63 41.42
N ASP A 273 -42.83 25.36 42.71
CA ASP A 273 -44.15 25.36 43.36
C ASP A 273 -43.95 25.66 44.83
N THR A 274 -44.35 26.83 45.16
CA THR A 274 -44.70 27.23 46.54
C THR A 274 -46.13 27.77 46.54
N PRO A 275 -46.97 27.40 47.51
CA PRO A 275 -48.01 28.31 47.92
C PRO A 275 -47.56 29.23 49.04
#